data_c603316de17726230b5d680a369113e9
#
_entry.id   c603316de17726230b5d680a369113e9
#
_cell.length_a   1.000
_cell.length_b   1.000
_cell.length_c   1.000
_cell.angle_alpha   90.00
_cell.angle_beta   90.00
_cell.angle_gamma   90.00
#
_symmetry.space_group_name_H-M   'P 1'
#
loop_
_entity.id
_entity.type
_entity.pdbx_description
1 polymer ?
#
loop_
_entity_poly.entity_id
_entity_poly.type
_entity_poly.pdbx_seq_one_letter_code
_entity_poly.pdbx_strand_id
1 'polypeptide(L)'
;MIKHLNSGQQGPRRVVILGSSGFVGKELSRTLGNCDLDVLGIASKDLDLCSTDSVGRLKALLRDTDALVFASALTPDKGKDARTMMKNLLMAEHVGNALEQTPCHHVVYISSDAVYDEAANPVREAGLCDSGGLYGHMHRGREIIMKTALAKARTPLLILRPTALYGAGDTHRGYGPNRFLRTALQDKQIALFGNGDEKRDHLHIDDFTRLIQACLMHRSEGLLNVASGTSVPFHEVASAVADIVGGDIEIKRSPQTNPVTHRHFDITELLRAFPDFRLTPLKQGLTATYQALS
;
A
#
# COMPACT_ATOMS: atom_id res chain seq x y z
N MET A 1 -5.78 9.25 -14.35
CA MET A 1 -6.79 9.93 -13.51
C MET A 1 -7.78 8.90 -13.02
N ILE A 2 -8.29 9.08 -11.81
CA ILE A 2 -9.33 8.25 -11.22
C ILE A 2 -10.72 8.74 -11.63
N LYS A 3 -11.66 7.81 -11.81
CA LYS A 3 -13.07 8.05 -12.12
C LYS A 3 -13.95 7.18 -11.24
N HIS A 4 -15.05 7.74 -10.74
CA HIS A 4 -16.08 6.99 -10.02
C HIS A 4 -17.14 6.50 -11.00
N LEU A 5 -17.52 5.23 -10.92
CA LEU A 5 -18.55 4.62 -11.75
C LEU A 5 -19.93 4.67 -11.09
N ASN A 6 -19.98 4.74 -9.75
CA ASN A 6 -21.21 4.97 -9.01
C ASN A 6 -21.34 6.46 -8.67
N SER A 7 -22.49 7.03 -8.92
CA SER A 7 -22.81 8.44 -8.59
C SER A 7 -22.95 8.69 -7.08
N GLY A 8 -23.10 7.65 -6.28
CA GLY A 8 -23.20 7.67 -4.83
C GLY A 8 -22.46 6.49 -4.20
N GLN A 9 -22.45 6.43 -2.89
CA GLN A 9 -21.83 5.32 -2.15
C GLN A 9 -22.72 4.06 -2.25
N GLN A 10 -22.34 3.16 -3.15
CA GLN A 10 -23.00 1.88 -3.34
C GLN A 10 -21.94 0.77 -3.33
N GLY A 11 -21.74 0.17 -2.16
CA GLY A 11 -20.73 -0.87 -1.96
C GLY A 11 -21.03 -2.17 -2.72
N PRO A 12 -20.00 -2.99 -2.93
CA PRO A 12 -20.16 -4.36 -3.42
C PRO A 12 -20.87 -5.21 -2.37
N ARG A 13 -21.45 -6.32 -2.79
CA ARG A 13 -22.06 -7.27 -1.84
C ARG A 13 -21.01 -7.97 -0.97
N ARG A 14 -19.87 -8.33 -1.60
CA ARG A 14 -18.76 -8.99 -0.92
C ARG A 14 -17.44 -8.43 -1.40
N VAL A 15 -16.47 -8.31 -0.47
CA VAL A 15 -15.09 -7.94 -0.76
C VAL A 15 -14.19 -9.14 -0.50
N VAL A 16 -13.47 -9.59 -1.52
CA VAL A 16 -12.45 -10.65 -1.43
C VAL A 16 -11.08 -9.98 -1.32
N ILE A 17 -10.32 -10.29 -0.26
CA ILE A 17 -8.99 -9.71 -0.02
C ILE A 17 -7.94 -10.78 -0.19
N LEU A 18 -7.16 -10.73 -1.29
CA LEU A 18 -5.97 -11.56 -1.47
C LEU A 18 -4.79 -10.94 -0.71
N GLY A 19 -4.23 -11.69 0.23
CA GLY A 19 -3.18 -11.20 1.14
C GLY A 19 -3.71 -10.66 2.46
N SER A 20 -4.84 -11.18 2.94
CA SER A 20 -5.51 -10.78 4.18
C SER A 20 -4.66 -10.90 5.45
N SER A 21 -3.60 -11.73 5.45
CA SER A 21 -2.68 -11.86 6.57
C SER A 21 -1.53 -10.83 6.58
N GLY A 22 -1.35 -10.07 5.50
CA GLY A 22 -0.36 -9.00 5.40
C GLY A 22 -0.80 -7.72 6.11
N PHE A 23 0.11 -6.74 6.22
CA PHE A 23 -0.14 -5.48 6.91
C PHE A 23 -1.40 -4.77 6.37
N VAL A 24 -1.43 -4.46 5.07
CA VAL A 24 -2.58 -3.80 4.43
C VAL A 24 -3.84 -4.67 4.52
N GLY A 25 -3.72 -5.99 4.25
CA GLY A 25 -4.88 -6.89 4.24
C GLY A 25 -5.55 -7.04 5.60
N LYS A 26 -4.79 -7.12 6.69
CA LYS A 26 -5.34 -7.17 8.06
C LYS A 26 -6.10 -5.90 8.41
N GLU A 27 -5.47 -4.74 8.20
CA GLU A 27 -6.09 -3.46 8.53
C GLU A 27 -7.31 -3.18 7.64
N LEU A 28 -7.25 -3.55 6.36
CA LEU A 28 -8.40 -3.45 5.48
C LEU A 28 -9.56 -4.35 5.93
N SER A 29 -9.26 -5.60 6.33
CA SER A 29 -10.28 -6.51 6.88
C SER A 29 -10.94 -5.93 8.13
N ARG A 30 -10.17 -5.29 9.01
CA ARG A 30 -10.67 -4.58 10.20
C ARG A 30 -11.54 -3.39 9.81
N THR A 31 -11.09 -2.56 8.88
CA THR A 31 -11.82 -1.37 8.41
C THR A 31 -13.16 -1.76 7.78
N LEU A 32 -13.16 -2.75 6.89
CA LEU A 32 -14.37 -3.20 6.19
C LEU A 32 -15.31 -4.01 7.09
N GLY A 33 -14.77 -4.73 8.08
CA GLY A 33 -15.58 -5.46 9.07
C GLY A 33 -16.42 -4.56 9.97
N ASN A 34 -16.11 -3.26 10.06
CA ASN A 34 -16.94 -2.27 10.73
C ASN A 34 -18.08 -1.71 9.84
N CYS A 35 -18.16 -2.18 8.60
CA CYS A 35 -19.18 -1.81 7.64
C CYS A 35 -20.12 -3.02 7.41
N ASP A 36 -21.30 -2.77 6.91
CA ASP A 36 -22.25 -3.84 6.52
C ASP A 36 -21.82 -4.46 5.15
N LEU A 37 -20.63 -5.09 5.15
CA LEU A 37 -20.02 -5.72 3.98
C LEU A 37 -19.61 -7.16 4.33
N ASP A 38 -19.91 -8.10 3.45
CA ASP A 38 -19.34 -9.47 3.53
C ASP A 38 -17.86 -9.40 3.13
N VAL A 39 -16.95 -9.80 4.02
CA VAL A 39 -15.50 -9.75 3.79
C VAL A 39 -14.91 -11.15 3.83
N LEU A 40 -14.33 -11.59 2.71
CA LEU A 40 -13.61 -12.85 2.60
C LEU A 40 -12.10 -12.59 2.49
N GLY A 41 -11.39 -12.80 3.59
CA GLY A 41 -9.93 -12.71 3.62
C GLY A 41 -9.27 -14.03 3.21
N ILE A 42 -8.33 -13.97 2.24
CA ILE A 42 -7.57 -15.12 1.77
C ILE A 42 -6.08 -14.86 2.02
N ALA A 43 -5.47 -15.68 2.87
CA ALA A 43 -4.04 -15.65 3.16
C ALA A 43 -3.29 -16.69 2.30
N SER A 44 -1.95 -16.59 2.26
CA SER A 44 -1.10 -17.53 1.51
C SER A 44 -1.21 -18.99 1.99
N LYS A 45 -1.55 -19.21 3.26
CA LYS A 45 -1.83 -20.55 3.80
C LYS A 45 -3.13 -21.16 3.25
N ASP A 46 -4.09 -20.31 2.87
CA ASP A 46 -5.39 -20.72 2.35
C ASP A 46 -5.32 -20.93 0.84
N LEU A 47 -4.54 -20.09 0.13
CA LEU A 47 -4.33 -20.14 -1.31
C LEU A 47 -2.94 -19.60 -1.66
N ASP A 48 -2.03 -20.49 -2.08
CA ASP A 48 -0.74 -20.09 -2.66
C ASP A 48 -0.93 -19.62 -4.10
N LEU A 49 -0.85 -18.30 -4.31
CA LEU A 49 -0.99 -17.69 -5.64
C LEU A 49 0.16 -18.04 -6.60
N CYS A 50 1.27 -18.62 -6.11
CA CYS A 50 2.33 -19.15 -6.97
C CYS A 50 2.04 -20.57 -7.48
N SER A 51 1.06 -21.27 -6.93
CA SER A 51 0.69 -22.59 -7.36
C SER A 51 -0.19 -22.56 -8.60
N THR A 52 0.01 -23.50 -9.53
CA THR A 52 -0.75 -23.61 -10.79
C THR A 52 -2.23 -23.93 -10.58
N ASP A 53 -2.60 -24.54 -9.46
CA ASP A 53 -4.00 -24.82 -9.09
C ASP A 53 -4.74 -23.56 -8.60
N SER A 54 -4.01 -22.48 -8.30
CA SER A 54 -4.58 -21.23 -7.79
C SER A 54 -5.61 -20.61 -8.74
N VAL A 55 -5.40 -20.72 -10.06
CA VAL A 55 -6.36 -20.24 -11.07
C VAL A 55 -7.72 -20.93 -10.93
N GLY A 56 -7.72 -22.29 -10.87
CA GLY A 56 -8.95 -23.06 -10.70
C GLY A 56 -9.67 -22.75 -9.38
N ARG A 57 -8.91 -22.62 -8.29
CA ARG A 57 -9.46 -22.29 -6.96
C ARG A 57 -10.02 -20.89 -6.90
N LEU A 58 -9.36 -19.89 -7.49
CA LEU A 58 -9.88 -18.53 -7.58
C LEU A 58 -11.18 -18.48 -8.38
N LYS A 59 -11.25 -19.16 -9.51
CA LYS A 59 -12.47 -19.26 -10.34
C LYS A 59 -13.65 -19.86 -9.58
N ALA A 60 -13.40 -20.89 -8.77
CA ALA A 60 -14.44 -21.53 -7.98
C ALA A 60 -14.93 -20.65 -6.82
N LEU A 61 -14.11 -19.70 -6.35
CA LEU A 61 -14.36 -18.85 -5.20
C LEU A 61 -15.02 -17.52 -5.57
N LEU A 62 -14.59 -16.91 -6.69
CA LEU A 62 -15.04 -15.59 -7.13
C LEU A 62 -16.45 -15.62 -7.70
N ARG A 63 -17.18 -14.52 -7.47
CA ARG A 63 -18.53 -14.26 -8.01
C ARG A 63 -18.49 -12.97 -8.83
N ASP A 64 -19.38 -12.86 -9.78
CA ASP A 64 -19.54 -11.67 -10.62
C ASP A 64 -19.91 -10.38 -9.84
N THR A 65 -20.50 -10.55 -8.65
CA THR A 65 -20.88 -9.46 -7.74
C THR A 65 -19.78 -9.03 -6.77
N ASP A 66 -18.64 -9.73 -6.75
CA ASP A 66 -17.54 -9.46 -5.82
C ASP A 66 -16.73 -8.22 -6.22
N ALA A 67 -16.20 -7.51 -5.23
CA ALA A 67 -15.03 -6.68 -5.42
C ALA A 67 -13.78 -7.43 -4.91
N LEU A 68 -12.72 -7.47 -5.71
CA LEU A 68 -11.45 -8.09 -5.36
C LEU A 68 -10.42 -7.02 -4.99
N VAL A 69 -9.82 -7.13 -3.80
CA VAL A 69 -8.63 -6.34 -3.42
C VAL A 69 -7.40 -7.22 -3.48
N PHE A 70 -6.51 -6.94 -4.43
CA PHE A 70 -5.27 -7.67 -4.62
C PHE A 70 -4.13 -6.99 -3.87
N ALA A 71 -3.92 -7.36 -2.60
CA ALA A 71 -2.89 -6.83 -1.71
C ALA A 71 -1.71 -7.79 -1.48
N SER A 72 -1.77 -9.02 -2.04
CA SER A 72 -0.66 -9.99 -1.90
C SER A 72 0.56 -9.55 -2.67
N ALA A 73 1.70 -9.41 -1.98
CA ALA A 73 3.01 -9.22 -2.58
C ALA A 73 4.10 -9.78 -1.67
N LEU A 74 5.18 -10.30 -2.27
CA LEU A 74 6.44 -10.54 -1.58
C LEU A 74 7.22 -9.22 -1.58
N THR A 75 7.22 -8.58 -0.44
CA THR A 75 7.86 -7.30 -0.19
C THR A 75 9.38 -7.45 0.05
N PRO A 76 10.19 -6.38 0.03
CA PRO A 76 11.66 -6.46 0.09
C PRO A 76 12.24 -7.17 1.31
N ASP A 77 11.48 -7.30 2.40
CA ASP A 77 11.85 -8.14 3.57
C ASP A 77 11.73 -9.64 3.30
N LYS A 78 10.95 -10.06 2.27
CA LYS A 78 10.78 -11.45 1.84
C LYS A 78 11.79 -11.87 0.74
N GLY A 79 12.44 -10.90 0.12
CA GLY A 79 13.46 -11.11 -0.91
C GLY A 79 13.59 -9.91 -1.84
N LYS A 80 14.81 -9.71 -2.35
CA LYS A 80 15.16 -8.58 -3.24
C LYS A 80 15.76 -9.04 -4.57
N ASP A 81 15.66 -10.33 -4.86
CA ASP A 81 16.26 -10.99 -6.02
C ASP A 81 15.26 -11.16 -7.17
N ALA A 82 15.78 -11.58 -8.33
CA ALA A 82 14.98 -11.86 -9.50
C ALA A 82 13.95 -12.99 -9.28
N ARG A 83 14.27 -13.97 -8.41
CA ARG A 83 13.34 -15.07 -8.09
C ARG A 83 12.11 -14.53 -7.37
N THR A 84 12.29 -13.61 -6.42
CA THR A 84 11.19 -12.95 -5.72
C THR A 84 10.35 -12.11 -6.68
N MET A 85 10.99 -11.37 -7.59
CA MET A 85 10.30 -10.65 -8.66
C MET A 85 9.44 -11.59 -9.51
N MET A 86 10.00 -12.70 -10.00
CA MET A 86 9.27 -13.66 -10.83
C MET A 86 8.08 -14.30 -10.11
N LYS A 87 8.20 -14.63 -8.83
CA LYS A 87 7.07 -15.12 -8.02
C LYS A 87 5.93 -14.11 -7.95
N ASN A 88 6.26 -12.85 -7.74
CA ASN A 88 5.26 -11.78 -7.72
C ASN A 88 4.56 -11.60 -9.07
N LEU A 89 5.29 -11.71 -10.19
CA LEU A 89 4.70 -11.64 -11.54
C LEU A 89 3.79 -12.84 -11.78
N LEU A 90 4.21 -14.06 -11.38
CA LEU A 90 3.40 -15.27 -11.48
C LEU A 90 2.09 -15.16 -10.69
N MET A 91 2.11 -14.59 -9.47
CA MET A 91 0.89 -14.33 -8.72
C MET A 91 -0.08 -13.44 -9.51
N ALA A 92 0.41 -12.40 -10.17
CA ALA A 92 -0.43 -11.49 -10.95
C ALA A 92 -0.97 -12.16 -12.22
N GLU A 93 -0.16 -12.99 -12.86
CA GLU A 93 -0.55 -13.78 -14.01
C GLU A 93 -1.69 -14.74 -13.67
N HIS A 94 -1.56 -15.50 -12.57
CA HIS A 94 -2.60 -16.43 -12.12
C HIS A 94 -3.90 -15.71 -11.72
N VAL A 95 -3.80 -14.58 -11.02
CA VAL A 95 -4.99 -13.76 -10.66
C VAL A 95 -5.64 -13.20 -11.93
N GLY A 96 -4.83 -12.68 -12.86
CA GLY A 96 -5.32 -12.20 -14.16
C GLY A 96 -6.05 -13.26 -14.95
N ASN A 97 -5.46 -14.45 -15.08
CA ASN A 97 -6.08 -15.59 -15.77
C ASN A 97 -7.41 -16.04 -15.15
N ALA A 98 -7.49 -16.05 -13.82
CA ALA A 98 -8.74 -16.37 -13.13
C ALA A 98 -9.83 -15.33 -13.45
N LEU A 99 -9.47 -14.04 -13.43
CA LEU A 99 -10.39 -12.92 -13.69
C LEU A 99 -10.81 -12.81 -15.18
N GLU A 100 -9.96 -13.20 -16.13
CA GLU A 100 -10.36 -13.30 -17.55
C GLU A 100 -11.48 -14.34 -17.77
N GLN A 101 -11.47 -15.42 -16.98
CA GLN A 101 -12.43 -16.52 -17.09
C GLN A 101 -13.63 -16.38 -16.14
N THR A 102 -13.46 -15.71 -15.03
CA THR A 102 -14.51 -15.44 -14.04
C THR A 102 -14.43 -13.96 -13.63
N PRO A 103 -14.97 -13.04 -14.45
CA PRO A 103 -14.98 -11.62 -14.16
C PRO A 103 -15.73 -11.33 -12.85
N CYS A 104 -15.25 -10.33 -12.11
CA CYS A 104 -15.93 -9.82 -10.93
C CYS A 104 -16.39 -8.37 -11.12
N HIS A 105 -17.15 -7.85 -10.15
CA HIS A 105 -17.74 -6.51 -10.24
C HIS A 105 -16.69 -5.39 -10.30
N HIS A 106 -15.60 -5.52 -9.54
CA HIS A 106 -14.57 -4.49 -9.39
C HIS A 106 -13.25 -5.11 -8.92
N VAL A 107 -12.11 -4.55 -9.35
CA VAL A 107 -10.79 -4.95 -8.87
C VAL A 107 -10.01 -3.73 -8.40
N VAL A 108 -9.46 -3.80 -7.18
CA VAL A 108 -8.48 -2.85 -6.64
C VAL A 108 -7.14 -3.56 -6.50
N TYR A 109 -6.14 -3.12 -7.25
CA TYR A 109 -4.77 -3.62 -7.14
C TYR A 109 -3.92 -2.65 -6.32
N ILE A 110 -3.29 -3.17 -5.27
CA ILE A 110 -2.35 -2.40 -4.45
C ILE A 110 -0.95 -2.53 -5.08
N SER A 111 -0.53 -1.45 -5.74
CA SER A 111 0.80 -1.26 -6.31
C SER A 111 1.73 -0.57 -5.30
N SER A 112 2.67 0.24 -5.76
CA SER A 112 3.61 0.99 -4.92
C SER A 112 4.09 2.25 -5.65
N ASP A 113 4.46 3.27 -4.91
CA ASP A 113 5.19 4.43 -5.43
C ASP A 113 6.61 4.09 -5.93
N ALA A 114 7.13 2.91 -5.54
CA ALA A 114 8.42 2.41 -6.02
C ALA A 114 8.47 2.18 -7.56
N VAL A 115 7.33 2.22 -8.26
CA VAL A 115 7.29 2.14 -9.72
C VAL A 115 7.88 3.37 -10.41
N TYR A 116 7.90 4.51 -9.74
CA TYR A 116 8.36 5.77 -10.31
C TYR A 116 9.89 5.88 -10.31
N ASP A 117 10.40 6.67 -11.24
CA ASP A 117 11.77 7.13 -11.23
C ASP A 117 12.12 7.79 -9.89
N GLU A 118 13.32 7.50 -9.36
CA GLU A 118 13.78 8.06 -8.09
C GLU A 118 13.96 9.58 -8.14
N ALA A 119 14.24 10.14 -9.32
CA ALA A 119 14.37 11.58 -9.54
C ALA A 119 13.03 12.30 -9.68
N ALA A 120 11.90 11.56 -9.78
CA ALA A 120 10.57 12.16 -9.88
C ALA A 120 10.24 12.98 -8.63
N ASN A 121 10.11 14.30 -8.78
CA ASN A 121 9.82 15.21 -7.66
C ASN A 121 9.20 16.52 -8.16
N PRO A 122 7.90 16.81 -7.91
CA PRO A 122 6.97 15.95 -7.21
C PRO A 122 6.55 14.72 -8.03
N VAL A 123 6.22 13.64 -7.32
CA VAL A 123 5.67 12.41 -7.92
C VAL A 123 4.21 12.65 -8.34
N ARG A 124 3.89 12.35 -9.60
CA ARG A 124 2.54 12.44 -10.17
C ARG A 124 2.13 11.14 -10.82
N GLU A 125 0.82 10.88 -10.96
CA GLU A 125 0.29 9.68 -11.61
C GLU A 125 0.77 9.51 -13.06
N ALA A 126 0.95 10.61 -13.78
CA ALA A 126 1.48 10.64 -15.15
C ALA A 126 3.02 10.62 -15.20
N GLY A 127 3.71 10.52 -14.04
CA GLY A 127 5.16 10.51 -13.96
C GLY A 127 5.78 9.29 -14.63
N LEU A 128 7.06 9.43 -15.02
CA LEU A 128 7.84 8.33 -15.59
C LEU A 128 7.93 7.16 -14.60
N CYS A 129 7.59 5.97 -15.07
CA CYS A 129 7.72 4.73 -14.32
C CYS A 129 9.01 4.01 -14.75
N ASP A 130 10.14 4.46 -14.23
CA ASP A 130 11.46 3.88 -14.45
C ASP A 130 12.16 3.69 -13.09
N SER A 131 11.72 2.65 -12.39
CA SER A 131 12.24 2.32 -11.07
C SER A 131 13.70 1.88 -11.14
N GLY A 132 14.53 2.38 -10.23
CA GLY A 132 15.91 1.90 -10.08
C GLY A 132 16.05 0.48 -9.51
N GLY A 133 14.96 -0.20 -9.14
CA GLY A 133 15.00 -1.49 -8.44
C GLY A 133 13.98 -2.51 -8.88
N LEU A 134 14.30 -3.80 -8.67
CA LEU A 134 13.43 -4.93 -9.06
C LEU A 134 12.04 -4.86 -8.44
N TYR A 135 11.89 -4.30 -7.24
CA TYR A 135 10.59 -4.17 -6.57
C TYR A 135 9.63 -3.23 -7.32
N GLY A 136 10.12 -2.08 -7.77
CA GLY A 136 9.31 -1.16 -8.56
C GLY A 136 9.00 -1.73 -9.96
N HIS A 137 9.98 -2.33 -10.64
CA HIS A 137 9.75 -3.02 -11.92
C HIS A 137 8.74 -4.17 -11.78
N MET A 138 8.79 -4.90 -10.69
CA MET A 138 7.82 -5.95 -10.38
C MET A 138 6.40 -5.40 -10.27
N HIS A 139 6.19 -4.33 -9.51
CA HIS A 139 4.88 -3.70 -9.40
C HIS A 139 4.40 -3.14 -10.74
N ARG A 140 5.31 -2.53 -11.53
CA ARG A 140 5.00 -2.06 -12.87
C ARG A 140 4.58 -3.20 -13.81
N GLY A 141 5.29 -4.33 -13.78
CA GLY A 141 4.92 -5.55 -14.53
C GLY A 141 3.52 -6.06 -14.14
N ARG A 142 3.24 -6.12 -12.84
CA ARG A 142 1.92 -6.53 -12.34
C ARG A 142 0.80 -5.59 -12.76
N GLU A 143 1.03 -4.27 -12.77
CA GLU A 143 0.06 -3.31 -13.30
C GLU A 143 -0.28 -3.58 -14.77
N ILE A 144 0.73 -3.91 -15.59
CA ILE A 144 0.54 -4.24 -17.00
C ILE A 144 -0.27 -5.53 -17.15
N ILE A 145 0.09 -6.59 -16.42
CA ILE A 145 -0.63 -7.87 -16.42
C ILE A 145 -2.10 -7.66 -16.06
N MET A 146 -2.37 -6.97 -14.93
CA MET A 146 -3.74 -6.74 -14.47
C MET A 146 -4.54 -5.87 -15.43
N LYS A 147 -3.94 -4.80 -15.99
CA LYS A 147 -4.60 -3.98 -17.03
C LYS A 147 -4.98 -4.80 -18.24
N THR A 148 -4.09 -5.66 -18.71
CA THR A 148 -4.33 -6.50 -19.90
C THR A 148 -5.45 -7.50 -19.67
N ALA A 149 -5.40 -8.23 -18.55
CA ALA A 149 -6.41 -9.23 -18.19
C ALA A 149 -7.80 -8.60 -17.99
N LEU A 150 -7.88 -7.50 -17.24
CA LEU A 150 -9.15 -6.87 -16.90
C LEU A 150 -9.77 -6.08 -18.07
N ALA A 151 -8.97 -5.61 -19.02
CA ALA A 151 -9.48 -5.04 -20.28
C ALA A 151 -10.25 -6.10 -21.08
N LYS A 152 -9.74 -7.33 -21.18
CA LYS A 152 -10.44 -8.46 -21.82
C LYS A 152 -11.72 -8.83 -21.04
N ALA A 153 -11.63 -8.90 -19.73
CA ALA A 153 -12.76 -9.21 -18.85
C ALA A 153 -13.80 -8.08 -18.75
N ARG A 154 -13.49 -6.88 -19.25
CA ARG A 154 -14.31 -5.66 -19.10
C ARG A 154 -14.64 -5.35 -17.63
N THR A 155 -13.72 -5.67 -16.73
CA THR A 155 -13.86 -5.42 -15.29
C THR A 155 -13.14 -4.12 -14.93
N PRO A 156 -13.78 -3.16 -14.25
CA PRO A 156 -13.14 -1.94 -13.78
C PRO A 156 -11.97 -2.24 -12.86
N LEU A 157 -10.82 -1.63 -13.15
CA LEU A 157 -9.58 -1.75 -12.39
C LEU A 157 -9.19 -0.42 -11.79
N LEU A 158 -9.01 -0.39 -10.47
CA LEU A 158 -8.32 0.68 -9.77
C LEU A 158 -6.92 0.22 -9.36
N ILE A 159 -5.91 1.02 -9.69
CA ILE A 159 -4.54 0.83 -9.22
C ILE A 159 -4.22 1.90 -8.21
N LEU A 160 -3.87 1.50 -7.00
CA LEU A 160 -3.41 2.40 -5.94
C LEU A 160 -1.90 2.28 -5.76
N ARG A 161 -1.19 3.40 -5.81
CA ARG A 161 0.24 3.50 -5.56
C ARG A 161 0.48 4.23 -4.23
N PRO A 162 0.45 3.51 -3.10
CA PRO A 162 0.74 4.12 -1.81
C PRO A 162 2.22 4.48 -1.69
N THR A 163 2.48 5.58 -0.98
CA THR A 163 3.79 5.91 -0.42
C THR A 163 4.11 5.04 0.79
N ALA A 164 5.18 5.37 1.54
CA ALA A 164 5.58 4.63 2.73
C ALA A 164 4.46 4.56 3.78
N LEU A 165 3.84 3.38 3.89
CA LEU A 165 2.78 3.12 4.87
C LEU A 165 3.38 2.85 6.25
N TYR A 166 2.72 3.36 7.30
CA TYR A 166 3.07 3.07 8.69
C TYR A 166 1.84 2.82 9.56
N GLY A 167 2.04 2.09 10.67
CA GLY A 167 1.01 1.72 11.65
C GLY A 167 1.43 0.50 12.46
N ALA A 168 0.72 0.20 13.53
CA ALA A 168 1.11 -0.82 14.52
C ALA A 168 1.29 -2.23 13.95
N GLY A 169 0.52 -2.60 12.95
CA GLY A 169 0.53 -3.93 12.31
C GLY A 169 1.66 -4.15 11.29
N ASP A 170 2.52 -3.17 11.02
CA ASP A 170 3.58 -3.29 10.02
C ASP A 170 4.66 -4.30 10.44
N THR A 171 4.93 -5.24 9.54
CA THR A 171 5.94 -6.30 9.73
C THR A 171 7.25 -6.04 8.98
N HIS A 172 7.31 -5.02 8.13
CA HIS A 172 8.45 -4.78 7.22
C HIS A 172 9.72 -4.29 7.91
N ARG A 173 9.61 -3.67 9.09
CA ARG A 173 10.73 -3.07 9.81
C ARG A 173 11.53 -2.06 8.96
N GLY A 174 10.88 -1.46 7.98
CA GLY A 174 11.47 -0.45 7.11
C GLY A 174 11.95 0.78 7.88
N TYR A 175 12.93 1.50 7.32
CA TYR A 175 13.42 2.75 7.89
C TYR A 175 12.31 3.82 7.90
N GLY A 176 12.14 4.50 9.03
CA GLY A 176 11.11 5.53 9.22
C GLY A 176 10.24 5.27 10.44
N PRO A 177 8.98 5.75 10.45
CA PRO A 177 8.09 5.79 11.61
C PRO A 177 8.04 4.50 12.43
N ASN A 178 7.74 3.37 11.79
CA ASN A 178 7.58 2.09 12.49
C ASN A 178 8.87 1.60 13.14
N ARG A 179 10.01 1.73 12.43
CA ARG A 179 11.30 1.35 12.99
C ARG A 179 11.68 2.25 14.16
N PHE A 180 11.47 3.55 14.02
CA PHE A 180 11.80 4.52 15.08
C PHE A 180 10.98 4.26 16.34
N LEU A 181 9.67 4.05 16.23
CA LEU A 181 8.81 3.69 17.36
C LEU A 181 9.29 2.40 18.05
N ARG A 182 9.57 1.34 17.27
CA ARG A 182 10.02 0.07 17.84
C ARG A 182 11.35 0.20 18.57
N THR A 183 12.36 0.83 17.96
CA THR A 183 13.68 0.98 18.58
C THR A 183 13.65 1.95 19.76
N ALA A 184 12.84 2.99 19.72
CA ALA A 184 12.62 3.87 20.86
C ALA A 184 12.00 3.11 22.06
N LEU A 185 11.00 2.25 21.80
CA LEU A 185 10.35 1.44 22.84
C LEU A 185 11.26 0.36 23.41
N GLN A 186 11.95 -0.38 22.54
CA GLN A 186 12.72 -1.57 22.94
C GLN A 186 14.13 -1.23 23.42
N ASP A 187 14.81 -0.34 22.69
CA ASP A 187 16.24 -0.08 22.85
C ASP A 187 16.52 1.30 23.45
N LYS A 188 15.49 2.13 23.67
CA LYS A 188 15.62 3.54 24.05
C LYS A 188 16.50 4.35 23.09
N GLN A 189 16.49 3.99 21.80
CA GLN A 189 17.39 4.54 20.81
C GLN A 189 16.71 4.65 19.44
N ILE A 190 17.04 5.70 18.68
CA ILE A 190 16.67 5.86 17.27
C ILE A 190 17.96 6.09 16.47
N ALA A 191 18.19 5.29 15.43
CA ALA A 191 19.32 5.47 14.52
C ALA A 191 18.90 6.24 13.27
N LEU A 192 19.61 7.35 12.97
CA LEU A 192 19.49 8.15 11.75
C LEU A 192 20.67 7.89 10.83
N PHE A 193 20.42 7.85 9.52
CA PHE A 193 21.47 7.94 8.50
C PHE A 193 21.80 9.41 8.25
N GLY A 194 23.10 9.78 8.33
CA GLY A 194 23.54 11.16 8.28
C GLY A 194 22.87 12.03 9.34
N ASN A 195 22.41 13.20 8.94
CA ASN A 195 21.63 14.09 9.80
C ASN A 195 20.13 13.77 9.81
N GLY A 196 19.67 12.85 8.97
CA GLY A 196 18.26 12.59 8.76
C GLY A 196 17.54 13.65 7.91
N ASP A 197 18.28 14.32 7.01
CA ASP A 197 17.77 15.43 6.18
C ASP A 197 16.86 14.95 5.04
N GLU A 198 16.92 13.67 4.72
CA GLU A 198 16.11 13.07 3.66
C GLU A 198 14.62 13.17 3.96
N LYS A 199 13.86 13.76 3.03
CA LYS A 199 12.41 13.96 3.18
C LYS A 199 11.62 12.85 2.52
N ARG A 200 10.66 12.28 3.27
CA ARG A 200 9.71 11.28 2.77
C ARG A 200 8.28 11.62 3.21
N ASP A 201 7.35 11.23 2.38
CA ASP A 201 5.94 11.23 2.71
C ASP A 201 5.60 9.91 3.43
N HIS A 202 4.88 10.01 4.53
CA HIS A 202 4.46 8.88 5.34
C HIS A 202 2.95 8.89 5.50
N LEU A 203 2.30 7.78 5.08
CA LEU A 203 0.85 7.65 5.12
C LEU A 203 0.43 6.66 6.21
N HIS A 204 -0.47 7.08 7.10
CA HIS A 204 -1.00 6.19 8.12
C HIS A 204 -1.88 5.10 7.49
N ILE A 205 -1.76 3.88 7.99
CA ILE A 205 -2.46 2.71 7.43
C ILE A 205 -3.99 2.86 7.47
N ASP A 206 -4.54 3.51 8.50
CA ASP A 206 -5.99 3.73 8.60
C ASP A 206 -6.50 4.66 7.50
N ASP A 207 -5.71 5.68 7.11
CA ASP A 207 -6.08 6.53 5.98
C ASP A 207 -6.10 5.75 4.68
N PHE A 208 -5.11 4.88 4.47
CA PHE A 208 -5.05 4.05 3.28
C PHE A 208 -6.25 3.09 3.19
N THR A 209 -6.59 2.42 4.29
CA THR A 209 -7.73 1.49 4.30
C THR A 209 -9.09 2.20 4.18
N ARG A 210 -9.26 3.38 4.80
CA ARG A 210 -10.44 4.24 4.61
C ARG A 210 -10.58 4.70 3.15
N LEU A 211 -9.44 5.02 2.48
CA LEU A 211 -9.47 5.38 1.07
C LEU A 211 -9.84 4.19 0.19
N ILE A 212 -9.30 3.00 0.45
CA ILE A 212 -9.71 1.77 -0.27
C ILE A 212 -11.21 1.54 -0.11
N GLN A 213 -11.75 1.69 1.11
CA GLN A 213 -13.18 1.59 1.37
C GLN A 213 -13.98 2.59 0.52
N ALA A 214 -13.59 3.88 0.52
CA ALA A 214 -14.25 4.89 -0.29
C ALA A 214 -14.20 4.55 -1.79
N CYS A 215 -13.05 4.07 -2.28
CA CYS A 215 -12.90 3.61 -3.67
C CYS A 215 -13.82 2.43 -4.01
N LEU A 216 -14.00 1.48 -3.11
CA LEU A 216 -14.91 0.35 -3.26
C LEU A 216 -16.37 0.82 -3.33
N MET A 217 -16.77 1.74 -2.45
CA MET A 217 -18.12 2.30 -2.41
C MET A 217 -18.48 3.08 -3.68
N HIS A 218 -17.52 3.80 -4.25
CA HIS A 218 -17.69 4.55 -5.50
C HIS A 218 -17.41 3.72 -6.76
N ARG A 219 -16.99 2.46 -6.61
CA ARG A 219 -16.56 1.60 -7.74
C ARG A 219 -15.57 2.36 -8.62
N SER A 220 -14.51 2.87 -8.01
CA SER A 220 -13.55 3.75 -8.67
C SER A 220 -12.65 2.98 -9.63
N GLU A 221 -12.37 3.54 -10.81
CA GLU A 221 -11.44 2.97 -11.78
C GLU A 221 -10.31 3.94 -12.13
N GLY A 222 -9.18 3.41 -12.59
CA GLY A 222 -8.03 4.20 -13.05
C GLY A 222 -6.78 4.02 -12.20
N LEU A 223 -6.06 5.11 -11.97
CA LEU A 223 -4.80 5.14 -11.22
C LEU A 223 -4.82 6.30 -10.23
N LEU A 224 -4.34 6.06 -9.00
CA LEU A 224 -4.24 7.06 -7.96
C LEU A 224 -2.97 6.87 -7.13
N ASN A 225 -2.19 7.94 -6.94
CA ASN A 225 -1.18 8.01 -5.90
C ASN A 225 -1.85 8.24 -4.55
N VAL A 226 -1.42 7.48 -3.54
CA VAL A 226 -1.96 7.62 -2.19
C VAL A 226 -0.85 8.04 -1.25
N ALA A 227 -0.83 9.32 -0.94
CA ALA A 227 0.18 9.97 -0.12
C ALA A 227 -0.47 11.00 0.81
N SER A 228 0.25 11.43 1.84
CA SER A 228 -0.22 12.49 2.74
C SER A 228 -0.15 13.88 2.13
N GLY A 229 0.69 14.05 1.09
CA GLY A 229 1.00 15.35 0.48
C GLY A 229 2.00 16.17 1.30
N THR A 230 2.48 15.64 2.42
CA THR A 230 3.44 16.32 3.31
C THR A 230 4.66 15.46 3.54
N SER A 231 5.79 15.84 2.95
CA SER A 231 7.06 15.13 3.14
C SER A 231 7.88 15.82 4.23
N VAL A 232 8.26 15.04 5.22
CA VAL A 232 9.05 15.50 6.38
C VAL A 232 10.41 14.84 6.42
N PRO A 233 11.46 15.53 6.94
CA PRO A 233 12.78 14.92 7.10
C PRO A 233 12.75 13.87 8.22
N PHE A 234 13.57 12.83 8.09
CA PHE A 234 13.61 11.74 9.08
C PHE A 234 14.00 12.21 10.49
N HIS A 235 14.80 13.28 10.62
CA HIS A 235 15.14 13.83 11.95
C HIS A 235 13.91 14.42 12.65
N GLU A 236 12.97 15.03 11.92
CA GLU A 236 11.69 15.49 12.50
C GLU A 236 10.81 14.32 12.93
N VAL A 237 10.78 13.25 12.11
CA VAL A 237 10.06 12.00 12.49
C VAL A 237 10.66 11.41 13.76
N ALA A 238 12.01 11.35 13.86
CA ALA A 238 12.70 10.81 15.03
C ALA A 238 12.43 11.65 16.30
N SER A 239 12.48 12.98 16.18
CA SER A 239 12.15 13.88 17.29
C SER A 239 10.71 13.71 17.74
N ALA A 240 9.75 13.66 16.81
CA ALA A 240 8.34 13.44 17.14
C ALA A 240 8.12 12.08 17.83
N VAL A 241 8.83 11.03 17.43
CA VAL A 241 8.77 9.72 18.09
C VAL A 241 9.37 9.80 19.50
N ALA A 242 10.52 10.44 19.68
CA ALA A 242 11.14 10.60 20.99
C ALA A 242 10.22 11.35 21.96
N ASP A 243 9.59 12.43 21.50
CA ASP A 243 8.62 13.20 22.29
C ASP A 243 7.38 12.36 22.70
N ILE A 244 6.88 11.51 21.79
CA ILE A 244 5.69 10.67 22.04
C ILE A 244 6.00 9.53 23.00
N VAL A 245 7.14 8.85 22.81
CA VAL A 245 7.55 7.73 23.67
C VAL A 245 7.95 8.24 25.07
N GLY A 246 8.55 9.42 25.14
CA GLY A 246 9.03 10.02 26.38
C GLY A 246 10.27 9.30 26.97
N GLY A 247 10.81 9.88 28.04
CA GLY A 247 12.06 9.41 28.64
C GLY A 247 13.29 9.78 27.82
N ASP A 248 14.46 9.26 28.23
CA ASP A 248 15.73 9.54 27.56
C ASP A 248 15.89 8.65 26.32
N ILE A 249 15.36 9.11 25.17
CA ILE A 249 15.55 8.43 23.90
C ILE A 249 16.79 9.02 23.20
N GLU A 250 17.82 8.20 23.02
CA GLU A 250 19.06 8.59 22.33
C GLU A 250 18.85 8.58 20.79
N ILE A 251 19.10 9.72 20.12
CA ILE A 251 19.12 9.78 18.66
C ILE A 251 20.56 9.65 18.16
N LYS A 252 20.93 8.47 17.68
CA LYS A 252 22.25 8.17 17.13
C LYS A 252 22.32 8.47 15.64
N ARG A 253 23.44 9.02 15.19
CA ARG A 253 23.74 9.27 13.80
C ARG A 253 24.75 8.26 13.26
N SER A 254 24.42 7.63 12.13
CA SER A 254 25.31 6.73 11.39
C SER A 254 25.80 7.43 10.12
N PRO A 255 26.97 7.08 9.60
CA PRO A 255 27.42 7.64 8.32
C PRO A 255 26.38 7.45 7.21
N GLN A 256 26.17 8.51 6.42
CA GLN A 256 25.35 8.43 5.23
C GLN A 256 26.17 7.92 4.06
N THR A 257 25.71 6.83 3.45
CA THR A 257 26.41 6.18 2.33
C THR A 257 25.84 6.57 0.97
N ASN A 258 24.58 7.01 0.94
CA ASN A 258 23.87 7.39 -0.28
C ASN A 258 23.62 8.90 -0.31
N PRO A 259 23.50 9.52 -1.50
CA PRO A 259 23.06 10.90 -1.63
C PRO A 259 21.73 11.15 -0.93
N VAL A 260 21.56 12.33 -0.33
CA VAL A 260 20.26 12.77 0.22
C VAL A 260 19.32 13.01 -0.94
N THR A 261 18.17 12.31 -0.92
CA THR A 261 17.11 12.50 -1.88
C THR A 261 15.83 12.95 -1.17
N HIS A 262 15.03 13.76 -1.85
CA HIS A 262 13.73 14.19 -1.34
C HIS A 262 12.65 13.66 -2.26
N ARG A 263 11.52 13.22 -1.67
CA ARG A 263 10.40 12.70 -2.44
C ARG A 263 9.11 13.35 -1.96
N HIS A 264 8.52 14.16 -2.81
CA HIS A 264 7.24 14.83 -2.58
C HIS A 264 6.18 14.29 -3.53
N PHE A 265 4.93 14.28 -3.09
CA PHE A 265 3.82 13.79 -3.89
C PHE A 265 2.84 14.92 -4.20
N ASP A 266 2.38 14.95 -5.45
CA ASP A 266 1.23 15.75 -5.84
C ASP A 266 -0.04 14.93 -5.56
N ILE A 267 -0.86 15.40 -4.63
CA ILE A 267 -2.12 14.73 -4.23
C ILE A 267 -3.36 15.38 -4.83
N THR A 268 -3.21 16.21 -5.85
CA THR A 268 -4.32 16.93 -6.48
C THR A 268 -5.41 15.97 -6.96
N GLU A 269 -5.05 14.83 -7.55
CA GLU A 269 -6.01 13.82 -8.01
C GLU A 269 -6.76 13.16 -6.86
N LEU A 270 -6.11 12.91 -5.71
CA LEU A 270 -6.78 12.39 -4.51
C LEU A 270 -7.81 13.38 -3.99
N LEU A 271 -7.42 14.65 -3.83
CA LEU A 271 -8.32 15.70 -3.32
C LEU A 271 -9.46 16.01 -4.29
N ARG A 272 -9.21 15.91 -5.61
CA ARG A 272 -10.25 16.06 -6.63
C ARG A 272 -11.28 14.92 -6.57
N ALA A 273 -10.79 13.68 -6.40
CA ALA A 273 -11.66 12.51 -6.36
C ALA A 273 -12.43 12.40 -5.02
N PHE A 274 -11.81 12.82 -3.94
CA PHE A 274 -12.35 12.73 -2.58
C PHE A 274 -12.16 14.06 -1.82
N PRO A 275 -12.92 15.12 -2.15
CA PRO A 275 -12.69 16.46 -1.60
C PRO A 275 -12.88 16.55 -0.08
N ASP A 276 -13.70 15.67 0.49
CA ASP A 276 -13.96 15.61 1.93
C ASP A 276 -13.04 14.64 2.68
N PHE A 277 -12.14 13.95 1.98
CA PHE A 277 -11.21 13.02 2.62
C PHE A 277 -10.18 13.78 3.48
N ARG A 278 -10.04 13.37 4.73
CA ARG A 278 -9.10 13.99 5.66
C ARG A 278 -7.99 13.00 5.99
N LEU A 279 -6.76 13.44 5.71
CA LEU A 279 -5.54 12.70 6.01
C LEU A 279 -5.10 12.98 7.44
N THR A 280 -4.63 11.96 8.12
CA THR A 280 -4.15 12.03 9.50
C THR A 280 -2.78 12.73 9.56
N PRO A 281 -2.63 13.82 10.32
CA PRO A 281 -1.33 14.44 10.52
C PRO A 281 -0.32 13.46 11.11
N LEU A 282 0.95 13.53 10.70
CA LEU A 282 2.00 12.58 11.09
C LEU A 282 2.07 12.37 12.61
N LYS A 283 2.08 13.43 13.40
CA LYS A 283 2.17 13.35 14.87
C LYS A 283 0.98 12.58 15.47
N GLN A 284 -0.23 12.80 14.95
CA GLN A 284 -1.43 12.08 15.38
C GLN A 284 -1.35 10.58 15.02
N GLY A 285 -0.91 10.24 13.80
CA GLY A 285 -0.73 8.85 13.38
C GLY A 285 0.38 8.14 14.17
N LEU A 286 1.49 8.83 14.48
CA LEU A 286 2.54 8.30 15.34
C LEU A 286 2.02 8.01 16.75
N THR A 287 1.23 8.91 17.33
CA THR A 287 0.62 8.73 18.66
C THR A 287 -0.32 7.52 18.66
N ALA A 288 -1.20 7.41 17.67
CA ALA A 288 -2.10 6.25 17.54
C ALA A 288 -1.32 4.94 17.38
N THR A 289 -0.25 4.95 16.56
CA THR A 289 0.63 3.79 16.37
C THR A 289 1.32 3.38 17.68
N TYR A 290 1.84 4.36 18.43
CA TYR A 290 2.47 4.14 19.74
C TYR A 290 1.49 3.50 20.72
N GLN A 291 0.28 4.05 20.85
CA GLN A 291 -0.77 3.53 21.76
C GLN A 291 -1.17 2.09 21.43
N ALA A 292 -1.13 1.72 20.15
CA ALA A 292 -1.44 0.34 19.73
C ALA A 292 -0.27 -0.64 19.88
N LEU A 293 0.97 -0.14 20.13
CA LEU A 293 2.19 -0.95 20.38
C LEU A 293 2.52 -1.08 21.86
N SER A 294 2.00 -0.17 22.71
CA SER A 294 2.18 -0.13 24.17
C SER A 294 1.18 -1.02 24.87
#